data_9cfcb8b18ef59bd4dbae41577c83af31
#
_entry.id   9cfcb8b18ef59bd4dbae41577c83af31
#
_cell.length_a   1.000
_cell.length_b   1.000
_cell.length_c   1.000
_cell.angle_alpha   90.00
_cell.angle_beta   90.00
_cell.angle_gamma   90.00
#
_symmetry.space_group_name_H-M   'P 1'
#
loop_
_entity.id
_entity.type
_entity.pdbx_description
1 polymer ?
#
loop_
_entity_poly.entity_id
_entity_poly.type
_entity_poly.pdbx_seq_one_letter_code
_entity_poly.pdbx_strand_id
1 'polypeptide(L)'
;MSVYSFNIDGILIDTGSSSLLEEFKPYFHEADFDAVYITHFHEDHTGNAAYLQKELDIPIFIHSSSASFTPKPFQIPIYRQVVWGNSAPFSSTALGETFTSRNHTWDVIETPGHTKDHVAFYNRDIGAMFTGDLFVSPKIKVVLAEENILNTRASLKKLLAYDFEDMYCCHAGYVKEGKKLLQLKIEYIDELENKVLTLAKQGKDVHEITAELFPTPYPIISISHTEWSPVHMVRVILNRG
;
A
#
# COMPACT_ATOMS: atom_id res chain seq x y z
N MET A 1 -14.27 0.61 -3.15
CA MET A 1 -13.06 0.87 -2.30
C MET A 1 -12.62 2.28 -2.60
N SER A 2 -12.29 3.08 -1.59
CA SER A 2 -11.78 4.45 -1.81
C SER A 2 -10.25 4.39 -1.91
N VAL A 3 -9.68 5.27 -2.73
CA VAL A 3 -8.23 5.51 -2.79
C VAL A 3 -8.04 7.01 -2.60
N TYR A 4 -7.14 7.38 -1.71
CA TYR A 4 -6.82 8.77 -1.38
C TYR A 4 -5.41 9.10 -1.85
N SER A 5 -5.28 10.23 -2.54
CA SER A 5 -4.02 10.91 -2.78
C SER A 5 -3.95 12.13 -1.84
N PHE A 6 -2.77 12.49 -1.38
CA PHE A 6 -2.62 13.56 -0.39
C PHE A 6 -1.73 14.67 -0.94
N ASN A 7 -2.25 15.88 -1.01
CA ASN A 7 -1.47 17.08 -1.36
C ASN A 7 -1.12 17.83 -0.08
N ILE A 8 0.16 17.98 0.16
CA ILE A 8 0.68 18.63 1.36
C ILE A 8 2.03 19.30 1.07
N ASP A 9 2.17 20.57 1.43
CA ASP A 9 3.42 21.32 1.36
C ASP A 9 4.14 21.25 0.00
N GLY A 10 3.37 21.30 -1.09
CA GLY A 10 3.91 21.26 -2.45
C GLY A 10 4.28 19.85 -2.96
N ILE A 11 3.88 18.81 -2.29
CA ILE A 11 4.02 17.43 -2.79
C ILE A 11 2.68 16.74 -2.90
N LEU A 12 2.55 15.85 -3.88
CA LEU A 12 1.43 14.92 -4.01
C LEU A 12 1.92 13.50 -3.66
N ILE A 13 1.29 12.88 -2.67
CA ILE A 13 1.54 11.48 -2.30
C ILE A 13 0.50 10.62 -3.01
N ASP A 14 0.97 9.71 -3.87
CA ASP A 14 0.21 8.85 -4.77
C ASP A 14 -0.70 9.63 -5.76
N THR A 15 -1.10 8.99 -6.85
CA THR A 15 -1.79 9.68 -7.96
C THR A 15 -3.22 9.22 -8.20
N GLY A 16 -3.68 8.22 -7.46
CA GLY A 16 -4.98 7.59 -7.72
C GLY A 16 -4.99 6.71 -8.98
N SER A 17 -6.14 6.14 -9.27
CA SER A 17 -6.34 5.22 -10.40
C SER A 17 -6.58 5.94 -11.71
N SER A 18 -6.12 5.38 -12.83
CA SER A 18 -6.34 5.94 -14.16
C SER A 18 -7.80 5.86 -14.62
N SER A 19 -8.60 4.99 -14.03
CA SER A 19 -10.04 4.91 -14.30
C SER A 19 -10.80 6.19 -13.92
N LEU A 20 -10.23 7.02 -13.02
CA LEU A 20 -10.79 8.29 -12.57
C LEU A 20 -10.00 9.51 -13.07
N LEU A 21 -9.17 9.34 -14.11
CA LEU A 21 -8.32 10.42 -14.61
C LEU A 21 -9.11 11.67 -15.00
N GLU A 22 -10.25 11.51 -15.67
CA GLU A 22 -11.04 12.66 -16.14
C GLU A 22 -11.59 13.48 -14.96
N GLU A 23 -11.94 12.83 -13.86
CA GLU A 23 -12.39 13.46 -12.62
C GLU A 23 -11.23 14.15 -11.87
N PHE A 24 -10.01 13.59 -11.97
CA PHE A 24 -8.82 14.15 -11.33
C PHE A 24 -8.19 15.32 -12.10
N LYS A 25 -8.36 15.41 -13.43
CA LYS A 25 -7.75 16.46 -14.26
C LYS A 25 -7.97 17.89 -13.73
N PRO A 26 -9.20 18.32 -13.41
CA PRO A 26 -9.41 19.67 -12.87
C PRO A 26 -8.57 19.92 -11.61
N TYR A 27 -8.55 18.94 -10.69
CA TYR A 27 -7.74 19.03 -9.48
C TYR A 27 -6.26 19.14 -9.79
N PHE A 28 -5.70 18.31 -10.69
CA PHE A 28 -4.28 18.35 -11.03
C PHE A 28 -3.84 19.65 -11.69
N HIS A 29 -4.74 20.34 -12.42
CA HIS A 29 -4.45 21.66 -13.00
C HIS A 29 -4.56 22.82 -12.01
N GLU A 30 -5.40 22.68 -10.98
CA GLU A 30 -5.64 23.74 -9.99
C GLU A 30 -4.75 23.56 -8.75
N ALA A 31 -4.39 22.32 -8.42
CA ALA A 31 -3.61 22.02 -7.23
C ALA A 31 -2.14 22.43 -7.39
N ASP A 32 -1.61 23.00 -6.33
CA ASP A 32 -0.24 23.54 -6.28
C ASP A 32 0.70 22.49 -5.65
N PHE A 33 1.35 21.69 -6.50
CA PHE A 33 2.40 20.74 -6.10
C PHE A 33 3.52 20.66 -7.15
N ASP A 34 4.74 20.43 -6.68
CA ASP A 34 5.97 20.48 -7.46
C ASP A 34 6.51 19.09 -7.81
N ALA A 35 6.05 18.04 -7.11
CA ALA A 35 6.52 16.67 -7.25
C ALA A 35 5.51 15.66 -6.75
N VAL A 36 5.62 14.42 -7.26
CA VAL A 36 4.85 13.26 -6.81
C VAL A 36 5.77 12.26 -6.13
N TYR A 37 5.33 11.75 -4.99
CA TYR A 37 6.00 10.71 -4.22
C TYR A 37 5.08 9.50 -4.10
N ILE A 38 5.50 8.36 -4.65
CA ILE A 38 4.70 7.13 -4.75
C ILE A 38 5.07 6.20 -3.61
N THR A 39 4.06 5.71 -2.88
CA THR A 39 4.25 4.77 -1.76
C THR A 39 4.64 3.38 -2.23
N HIS A 40 4.07 2.90 -3.35
CA HIS A 40 4.37 1.60 -3.95
C HIS A 40 3.79 1.49 -5.37
N PHE A 41 4.21 0.47 -6.12
CA PHE A 41 3.88 0.32 -7.54
C PHE A 41 2.57 -0.45 -7.78
N HIS A 42 1.46 -0.04 -7.20
CA HIS A 42 0.13 -0.51 -7.63
C HIS A 42 -0.58 0.53 -8.49
N GLU A 43 -1.48 0.06 -9.35
CA GLU A 43 -2.14 0.89 -10.36
C GLU A 43 -3.10 1.93 -9.79
N ASP A 44 -3.60 1.75 -8.59
CA ASP A 44 -4.41 2.73 -7.87
C ASP A 44 -3.58 3.78 -7.13
N HIS A 45 -2.25 3.64 -7.13
CA HIS A 45 -1.30 4.62 -6.62
C HIS A 45 -0.51 5.30 -7.74
N THR A 46 -0.23 4.59 -8.83
CA THR A 46 0.55 5.08 -9.96
C THR A 46 -0.28 5.45 -11.19
N GLY A 47 -1.59 5.23 -11.16
CA GLY A 47 -2.45 5.26 -12.34
C GLY A 47 -2.40 6.55 -13.16
N ASN A 48 -2.25 7.70 -12.50
CA ASN A 48 -2.19 9.00 -13.17
C ASN A 48 -0.76 9.58 -13.29
N ALA A 49 0.28 8.83 -12.88
CA ALA A 49 1.66 9.30 -12.91
C ALA A 49 2.11 9.69 -14.33
N ALA A 50 1.79 8.86 -15.34
CA ALA A 50 2.12 9.15 -16.73
C ALA A 50 1.47 10.45 -17.25
N TYR A 51 0.23 10.72 -16.86
CA TYR A 51 -0.47 11.96 -17.19
C TYR A 51 0.21 13.17 -16.56
N LEU A 52 0.48 13.12 -15.26
CA LEU A 52 1.12 14.20 -14.51
C LEU A 52 2.51 14.54 -15.09
N GLN A 53 3.28 13.52 -15.43
CA GLN A 53 4.59 13.71 -16.04
C GLN A 53 4.50 14.32 -17.43
N LYS A 54 3.63 13.77 -18.29
CA LYS A 54 3.57 14.14 -19.71
C LYS A 54 2.90 15.48 -19.95
N GLU A 55 1.79 15.76 -19.26
CA GLU A 55 0.96 16.94 -19.52
C GLU A 55 1.28 18.12 -18.59
N LEU A 56 1.85 17.86 -17.40
CA LEU A 56 2.15 18.89 -16.40
C LEU A 56 3.65 18.99 -16.06
N ASP A 57 4.50 18.12 -16.65
CA ASP A 57 5.95 18.08 -16.45
C ASP A 57 6.35 17.87 -14.97
N ILE A 58 5.51 17.13 -14.22
CA ILE A 58 5.73 16.88 -12.79
C ILE A 58 6.68 15.70 -12.60
N PRO A 59 7.78 15.85 -11.84
CA PRO A 59 8.70 14.76 -11.52
C PRO A 59 8.06 13.73 -10.58
N ILE A 60 8.33 12.43 -10.85
CA ILE A 60 7.79 11.30 -10.10
C ILE A 60 8.91 10.59 -9.36
N PHE A 61 8.73 10.34 -8.07
CA PHE A 61 9.66 9.62 -7.21
C PHE A 61 9.01 8.35 -6.68
N ILE A 62 9.73 7.22 -6.77
CA ILE A 62 9.26 5.91 -6.31
C ILE A 62 10.44 5.10 -5.75
N HIS A 63 10.16 4.03 -5.01
CA HIS A 63 11.18 3.12 -4.50
C HIS A 63 12.14 2.63 -5.60
N SER A 64 13.44 2.52 -5.29
CA SER A 64 14.49 2.20 -6.24
C SER A 64 14.25 0.91 -7.04
N SER A 65 13.68 -0.12 -6.41
CA SER A 65 13.37 -1.38 -7.10
C SER A 65 12.33 -1.23 -8.21
N SER A 66 11.42 -0.25 -8.09
CA SER A 66 10.35 0.00 -9.05
C SER A 66 10.75 0.99 -10.13
N ALA A 67 11.64 1.94 -9.83
CA ALA A 67 12.07 2.97 -10.77
C ALA A 67 12.68 2.41 -12.07
N SER A 68 13.26 1.21 -12.03
CA SER A 68 13.89 0.57 -13.20
C SER A 68 12.87 0.00 -14.20
N PHE A 69 11.63 -0.23 -13.81
CA PHE A 69 10.60 -0.82 -14.68
C PHE A 69 9.41 0.09 -14.99
N THR A 70 9.21 1.19 -14.26
CA THR A 70 8.15 2.18 -14.54
C THR A 70 8.16 2.71 -15.99
N PRO A 71 9.33 2.84 -16.69
CA PRO A 71 9.34 3.24 -18.11
C PRO A 71 8.92 2.15 -19.09
N LYS A 72 8.68 0.93 -18.62
CA LYS A 72 8.33 -0.20 -19.47
C LYS A 72 6.82 -0.48 -19.41
N PRO A 73 6.20 -0.91 -20.52
CA PRO A 73 4.82 -1.41 -20.47
C PRO A 73 4.73 -2.61 -19.52
N PHE A 74 3.72 -2.62 -18.70
CA PHE A 74 3.41 -3.75 -17.83
C PHE A 74 1.92 -4.12 -17.97
N GLN A 75 1.63 -5.38 -17.74
CA GLN A 75 0.28 -5.90 -17.82
C GLN A 75 -0.23 -6.22 -16.42
N ILE A 76 -1.45 -5.80 -16.17
CA ILE A 76 -2.19 -6.14 -14.95
C ILE A 76 -3.37 -7.04 -15.30
N PRO A 77 -3.87 -7.86 -14.38
CA PRO A 77 -5.04 -8.70 -14.61
C PRO A 77 -6.27 -7.88 -15.07
N ILE A 78 -7.10 -8.48 -15.91
CA ILE A 78 -8.27 -7.77 -16.49
C ILE A 78 -9.20 -7.21 -15.42
N TYR A 79 -9.44 -7.93 -14.33
CA TYR A 79 -10.30 -7.44 -13.25
C TYR A 79 -9.75 -6.17 -12.58
N ARG A 80 -8.42 -6.03 -12.47
CA ARG A 80 -7.77 -4.83 -11.97
C ARG A 80 -7.89 -3.69 -12.98
N GLN A 81 -7.73 -3.98 -14.29
CA GLN A 81 -7.95 -2.98 -15.34
C GLN A 81 -9.38 -2.41 -15.31
N VAL A 82 -10.39 -3.26 -15.08
CA VAL A 82 -11.80 -2.82 -14.98
C VAL A 82 -12.02 -1.89 -13.78
N VAL A 83 -11.34 -2.14 -12.67
CA VAL A 83 -11.50 -1.34 -11.44
C VAL A 83 -10.63 -0.09 -11.47
N TRP A 84 -9.35 -0.23 -11.79
CA TRP A 84 -8.33 0.81 -11.63
C TRP A 84 -7.92 1.48 -12.94
N GLY A 85 -8.32 0.92 -14.09
CA GLY A 85 -7.90 1.38 -15.41
C GLY A 85 -6.55 0.81 -15.82
N ASN A 86 -6.06 1.25 -16.98
CA ASN A 86 -4.77 0.84 -17.51
C ASN A 86 -3.69 1.85 -17.12
N SER A 87 -2.63 1.40 -16.48
CA SER A 87 -1.47 2.24 -16.19
C SER A 87 -0.57 2.37 -17.43
N ALA A 88 -0.21 3.59 -17.76
CA ALA A 88 0.75 3.89 -18.82
C ALA A 88 2.17 3.96 -18.24
N PRO A 89 3.22 3.63 -19.02
CA PRO A 89 4.59 3.81 -18.60
C PRO A 89 4.93 5.27 -18.31
N PHE A 90 5.77 5.50 -17.31
CA PHE A 90 6.28 6.81 -16.94
C PHE A 90 7.73 6.70 -16.47
N SER A 91 8.49 7.78 -16.59
CA SER A 91 9.84 7.86 -16.03
C SER A 91 9.77 8.26 -14.56
N SER A 92 10.60 7.66 -13.73
CA SER A 92 10.65 7.99 -12.32
C SER A 92 12.08 8.03 -11.81
N THR A 93 12.28 8.77 -10.73
CA THR A 93 13.54 8.84 -9.98
C THR A 93 13.43 7.98 -8.73
N ALA A 94 14.51 7.28 -8.40
CA ALA A 94 14.56 6.49 -7.18
C ALA A 94 14.52 7.39 -5.94
N LEU A 95 13.67 7.03 -4.97
CA LEU A 95 13.64 7.65 -3.64
C LEU A 95 14.98 7.43 -2.91
N GLY A 96 15.42 8.46 -2.20
CA GLY A 96 16.48 8.36 -1.19
C GLY A 96 15.91 8.01 0.19
N GLU A 97 16.75 8.06 1.23
CA GLU A 97 16.31 7.87 2.62
C GLU A 97 15.45 9.04 3.14
N THR A 98 15.60 10.21 2.52
CA THR A 98 14.84 11.42 2.83
C THR A 98 14.56 12.21 1.56
N PHE A 99 13.56 13.08 1.61
CA PHE A 99 13.33 14.11 0.61
C PHE A 99 12.84 15.40 1.28
N THR A 100 12.82 16.52 0.53
CA THR A 100 12.31 17.80 1.00
C THR A 100 11.08 18.21 0.21
N SER A 101 10.06 18.72 0.88
CA SER A 101 8.99 19.51 0.33
C SER A 101 9.35 20.99 0.44
N ARG A 102 8.41 21.91 0.22
CA ARG A 102 8.71 23.36 0.27
C ARG A 102 9.26 23.83 1.61
N ASN A 103 8.73 23.30 2.71
CA ASN A 103 9.07 23.77 4.07
C ASN A 103 9.58 22.66 4.99
N HIS A 104 9.46 21.38 4.61
CA HIS A 104 9.71 20.23 5.50
C HIS A 104 10.64 19.21 4.91
N THR A 105 11.29 18.46 5.78
CA THR A 105 12.05 17.25 5.44
C THR A 105 11.25 16.02 5.85
N TRP A 106 11.24 15.01 4.97
CA TRP A 106 10.48 13.78 5.12
C TRP A 106 11.41 12.57 5.18
N ASP A 107 11.17 11.69 6.13
CA ASP A 107 11.82 10.38 6.16
C ASP A 107 11.08 9.43 5.21
N VAL A 108 11.82 8.67 4.41
CA VAL A 108 11.31 7.56 3.59
C VAL A 108 11.59 6.27 4.36
N ILE A 109 10.54 5.58 4.78
CA ILE A 109 10.64 4.41 5.63
C ILE A 109 10.28 3.18 4.80
N GLU A 110 11.22 2.30 4.53
CA GLU A 110 10.91 1.01 3.90
C GLU A 110 9.99 0.19 4.80
N THR A 111 8.84 -0.16 4.26
CA THR A 111 7.76 -0.88 4.95
C THR A 111 7.23 -2.04 4.09
N PRO A 112 8.11 -2.99 3.69
CA PRO A 112 7.69 -4.12 2.87
C PRO A 112 6.64 -4.97 3.59
N GLY A 113 5.77 -5.59 2.81
CA GLY A 113 4.72 -6.48 3.33
C GLY A 113 3.52 -6.52 2.41
N HIS A 114 2.89 -5.38 2.13
CA HIS A 114 1.88 -5.24 1.09
C HIS A 114 2.50 -5.46 -0.30
N THR A 115 3.56 -4.72 -0.60
CA THR A 115 4.48 -5.01 -1.72
C THR A 115 5.93 -4.99 -1.21
N LYS A 116 6.87 -5.43 -2.06
CA LYS A 116 8.30 -5.41 -1.72
C LYS A 116 8.89 -4.00 -1.74
N ASP A 117 8.35 -3.14 -2.58
CA ASP A 117 8.77 -1.75 -2.81
C ASP A 117 8.00 -0.73 -1.95
N HIS A 118 7.15 -1.20 -1.03
CA HIS A 118 6.31 -0.32 -0.23
C HIS A 118 7.13 0.54 0.73
N VAL A 119 6.82 1.85 0.75
CA VAL A 119 7.38 2.82 1.68
C VAL A 119 6.28 3.61 2.38
N ALA A 120 6.56 4.04 3.61
CA ALA A 120 5.80 5.05 4.32
C ALA A 120 6.58 6.37 4.36
N PHE A 121 5.90 7.50 4.45
CA PHE A 121 6.52 8.83 4.58
C PHE A 121 6.20 9.44 5.93
N TYR A 122 7.22 9.97 6.59
CA TYR A 122 7.06 10.59 7.90
C TYR A 122 7.67 11.99 7.93
N ASN A 123 6.89 12.94 8.39
CA ASN A 123 7.33 14.31 8.64
C ASN A 123 7.38 14.57 10.14
N ARG A 124 8.58 14.85 10.67
CA ARG A 124 8.80 15.07 12.10
C ARG A 124 8.24 16.39 12.61
N ASP A 125 8.26 17.42 11.75
CA ASP A 125 7.92 18.77 12.17
C ASP A 125 6.42 18.90 12.50
N ILE A 126 5.59 18.14 11.77
CA ILE A 126 4.13 18.15 11.93
C ILE A 126 3.57 16.83 12.46
N GLY A 127 4.44 15.85 12.78
CA GLY A 127 4.03 14.54 13.26
C GLY A 127 3.12 13.76 12.31
N ALA A 128 3.27 13.96 10.99
CA ALA A 128 2.41 13.34 9.98
C ALA A 128 3.04 12.04 9.46
N MET A 129 2.30 10.94 9.56
CA MET A 129 2.67 9.61 9.05
C MET A 129 1.74 9.19 7.92
N PHE A 130 2.29 9.00 6.70
CA PHE A 130 1.59 8.48 5.54
C PHE A 130 1.97 7.01 5.36
N THR A 131 1.01 6.11 5.54
CA THR A 131 1.26 4.67 5.66
C THR A 131 1.04 3.91 4.37
N GLY A 132 0.71 4.58 3.25
CA GLY A 132 0.30 3.88 2.02
C GLY A 132 -0.77 2.84 2.32
N ASP A 133 -0.53 1.61 1.88
CA ASP A 133 -1.43 0.47 2.08
C ASP A 133 -1.02 -0.47 3.22
N LEU A 134 0.00 -0.09 3.99
CA LEU A 134 0.45 -0.92 5.10
C LEU A 134 -0.64 -1.15 6.16
N PHE A 135 -1.51 -0.13 6.38
CA PHE A 135 -2.56 -0.22 7.40
C PHE A 135 -3.89 -0.75 6.86
N VAL A 136 -4.55 -0.05 5.96
CA VAL A 136 -5.92 -0.28 5.42
C VAL A 136 -6.98 -0.47 6.52
N SER A 137 -6.84 -1.48 7.37
CA SER A 137 -7.71 -1.73 8.53
C SER A 137 -7.01 -2.63 9.56
N PRO A 138 -7.47 -2.64 10.84
CA PRO A 138 -6.89 -3.52 11.86
C PRO A 138 -7.05 -5.02 11.55
N LYS A 139 -8.16 -5.42 10.92
CA LYS A 139 -8.42 -6.82 10.57
C LYS A 139 -8.24 -7.05 9.08
N ILE A 140 -7.42 -8.04 8.73
CA ILE A 140 -7.16 -8.43 7.34
C ILE A 140 -8.19 -9.48 6.94
N LYS A 141 -8.88 -9.25 5.81
CA LYS A 141 -9.89 -10.18 5.28
C LYS A 141 -9.31 -11.07 4.17
N VAL A 142 -8.62 -10.46 3.25
CA VAL A 142 -7.94 -11.08 2.11
C VAL A 142 -6.65 -10.32 1.84
N VAL A 143 -5.69 -10.97 1.22
CA VAL A 143 -4.43 -10.38 0.77
C VAL A 143 -4.12 -10.82 -0.65
N LEU A 144 -3.30 -10.07 -1.37
CA LEU A 144 -2.73 -10.48 -2.66
C LEU A 144 -1.74 -11.64 -2.47
N ALA A 145 -1.56 -12.41 -3.52
CA ALA A 145 -0.63 -13.55 -3.52
C ALA A 145 0.83 -13.16 -3.22
N GLU A 146 1.21 -11.92 -3.53
CA GLU A 146 2.54 -11.38 -3.27
C GLU A 146 2.73 -10.80 -1.87
N GLU A 147 1.63 -10.55 -1.14
CA GLU A 147 1.70 -9.97 0.20
C GLU A 147 2.32 -10.92 1.22
N ASN A 148 3.08 -10.34 2.15
CA ASN A 148 3.65 -11.05 3.28
C ASN A 148 3.26 -10.39 4.59
N ILE A 149 2.26 -10.95 5.27
CA ILE A 149 1.72 -10.38 6.53
C ILE A 149 2.73 -10.36 7.69
N LEU A 150 3.76 -11.20 7.65
CA LEU A 150 4.82 -11.20 8.68
C LEU A 150 5.77 -10.02 8.46
N ASN A 151 6.06 -9.68 7.20
CA ASN A 151 6.78 -8.46 6.85
C ASN A 151 5.91 -7.23 7.17
N THR A 152 4.60 -7.26 6.84
CA THR A 152 3.65 -6.21 7.24
C THR A 152 3.73 -5.96 8.75
N ARG A 153 3.68 -7.01 9.57
CA ARG A 153 3.83 -6.89 11.03
C ARG A 153 5.16 -6.25 11.46
N ALA A 154 6.26 -6.66 10.84
CA ALA A 154 7.57 -6.07 11.13
C ALA A 154 7.62 -4.58 10.75
N SER A 155 7.05 -4.21 9.62
CA SER A 155 6.93 -2.83 9.15
C SER A 155 6.04 -1.98 10.06
N LEU A 156 4.90 -2.52 10.52
CA LEU A 156 4.04 -1.84 11.49
C LEU A 156 4.78 -1.56 12.80
N LYS A 157 5.54 -2.55 13.32
CA LYS A 157 6.37 -2.38 14.53
C LYS A 157 7.45 -1.30 14.31
N LYS A 158 8.04 -1.21 13.13
CA LYS A 158 8.99 -0.15 12.78
C LYS A 158 8.32 1.23 12.86
N LEU A 159 7.11 1.41 12.32
CA LEU A 159 6.40 2.69 12.37
C LEU A 159 6.05 3.11 13.80
N LEU A 160 5.74 2.19 14.71
CA LEU A 160 5.44 2.53 16.11
C LEU A 160 6.61 3.21 16.86
N ALA A 161 7.84 3.11 16.35
CA ALA A 161 9.00 3.81 16.93
C ALA A 161 9.05 5.32 16.59
N TYR A 162 8.22 5.79 15.63
CA TYR A 162 8.14 7.20 15.26
C TYR A 162 7.14 7.95 16.13
N ASP A 163 7.31 9.27 16.25
CA ASP A 163 6.46 10.11 17.09
C ASP A 163 5.35 10.75 16.26
N PHE A 164 4.24 10.04 16.12
CA PHE A 164 3.00 10.51 15.50
C PHE A 164 1.80 10.03 16.32
N GLU A 165 0.68 10.71 16.20
CA GLU A 165 -0.59 10.30 16.83
C GLU A 165 -1.58 9.82 15.77
N ASP A 166 -1.84 10.67 14.81
CA ASP A 166 -2.73 10.41 13.69
C ASP A 166 -1.94 10.01 12.45
N MET A 167 -2.58 9.28 11.52
CA MET A 167 -1.93 8.84 10.29
C MET A 167 -2.83 9.00 9.08
N TYR A 168 -2.23 8.93 7.91
CA TYR A 168 -2.91 9.00 6.61
C TYR A 168 -2.68 7.68 5.87
N CYS A 169 -3.76 7.02 5.48
CA CYS A 169 -3.73 5.73 4.77
C CYS A 169 -4.44 5.87 3.43
N CYS A 170 -3.88 5.32 2.35
CA CYS A 170 -4.44 5.49 1.02
C CYS A 170 -5.83 4.88 0.84
N HIS A 171 -6.24 3.91 1.66
CA HIS A 171 -7.58 3.35 1.62
C HIS A 171 -8.50 3.77 2.78
N ALA A 172 -7.95 4.18 3.91
CA ALA A 172 -8.72 4.61 5.09
C ALA A 172 -8.81 6.13 5.24
N GLY A 173 -8.04 6.91 4.46
CA GLY A 173 -7.97 8.36 4.58
C GLY A 173 -7.26 8.81 5.85
N TYR A 174 -7.74 9.89 6.46
CA TYR A 174 -7.25 10.36 7.76
C TYR A 174 -7.71 9.44 8.89
N VAL A 175 -6.78 8.96 9.67
CA VAL A 175 -7.00 7.94 10.72
C VAL A 175 -6.52 8.47 12.06
N LYS A 176 -7.46 8.73 12.95
CA LYS A 176 -7.18 9.12 14.35
C LYS A 176 -6.63 7.95 15.15
N GLU A 177 -5.86 8.27 16.20
CA GLU A 177 -5.25 7.27 17.09
C GLU A 177 -4.43 6.22 16.29
N GLY A 178 -3.65 6.68 15.32
CA GLY A 178 -2.94 5.81 14.38
C GLY A 178 -2.11 4.73 15.05
N LYS A 179 -1.28 5.07 16.04
CA LYS A 179 -0.45 4.09 16.79
C LYS A 179 -1.28 2.98 17.43
N LYS A 180 -2.43 3.32 18.01
CA LYS A 180 -3.33 2.34 18.63
C LYS A 180 -3.89 1.37 17.57
N LEU A 181 -4.27 1.88 16.41
CA LEU A 181 -4.82 1.06 15.34
C LEU A 181 -3.74 0.20 14.66
N LEU A 182 -2.50 0.70 14.52
CA LEU A 182 -1.37 -0.13 14.10
C LEU A 182 -1.10 -1.27 15.10
N GLN A 183 -1.16 -0.97 16.41
CA GLN A 183 -1.01 -1.99 17.45
C GLN A 183 -2.09 -3.07 17.38
N LEU A 184 -3.34 -2.69 17.16
CA LEU A 184 -4.45 -3.64 16.96
C LEU A 184 -4.25 -4.53 15.73
N LYS A 185 -3.66 -4.00 14.64
CA LYS A 185 -3.33 -4.81 13.46
C LYS A 185 -2.19 -5.80 13.75
N ILE A 186 -1.19 -5.38 14.52
CA ILE A 186 -0.11 -6.28 14.97
C ILE A 186 -0.67 -7.42 15.81
N GLU A 187 -1.51 -7.11 16.79
CA GLU A 187 -2.16 -8.09 17.65
C GLU A 187 -3.02 -9.08 16.86
N TYR A 188 -3.77 -8.59 15.87
CA TYR A 188 -4.53 -9.44 14.97
C TYR A 188 -3.63 -10.41 14.20
N ILE A 189 -2.48 -9.95 13.68
CA ILE A 189 -1.54 -10.82 12.95
C ILE A 189 -0.90 -11.84 13.91
N ASP A 190 -0.52 -11.45 15.13
CA ASP A 190 0.04 -12.34 16.15
C ASP A 190 -0.98 -13.41 16.56
N GLU A 191 -2.25 -13.05 16.75
CA GLU A 191 -3.34 -13.98 17.06
C GLU A 191 -3.59 -14.96 15.89
N LEU A 192 -3.64 -14.45 14.66
CA LEU A 192 -3.82 -15.26 13.46
C LEU A 192 -2.70 -16.29 13.33
N GLU A 193 -1.45 -15.85 13.51
CA GLU A 193 -0.30 -16.73 13.46
C GLU A 193 -0.39 -17.86 14.48
N ASN A 194 -0.73 -17.56 15.74
CA ASN A 194 -0.91 -18.56 16.79
C ASN A 194 -2.01 -19.58 16.45
N LYS A 195 -3.14 -19.13 15.90
CA LYS A 195 -4.23 -19.99 15.46
C LYS A 195 -3.79 -20.93 14.32
N VAL A 196 -3.15 -20.39 13.29
CA VAL A 196 -2.65 -21.16 12.14
C VAL A 196 -1.68 -22.26 12.61
N LEU A 197 -0.68 -21.90 13.43
CA LEU A 197 0.31 -22.86 13.94
C LEU A 197 -0.32 -23.92 14.87
N THR A 198 -1.36 -23.56 15.62
CA THR A 198 -2.08 -24.50 16.47
C THR A 198 -2.84 -25.55 15.62
N LEU A 199 -3.54 -25.09 14.58
CA LEU A 199 -4.27 -25.99 13.67
C LEU A 199 -3.32 -26.88 12.85
N ALA A 200 -2.19 -26.35 12.42
CA ALA A 200 -1.15 -27.13 11.73
C ALA A 200 -0.59 -28.26 12.60
N LYS A 201 -0.36 -27.99 13.92
CA LYS A 201 0.05 -29.04 14.89
C LYS A 201 -1.01 -30.14 15.06
N GLN A 202 -2.27 -29.85 14.76
CA GLN A 202 -3.36 -30.85 14.75
C GLN A 202 -3.44 -31.65 13.45
N GLY A 203 -2.51 -31.42 12.51
CA GLY A 203 -2.43 -32.13 11.24
C GLY A 203 -3.28 -31.53 10.11
N LYS A 204 -3.89 -30.36 10.31
CA LYS A 204 -4.67 -29.70 9.26
C LYS A 204 -3.77 -29.10 8.18
N ASP A 205 -4.20 -29.24 6.94
CA ASP A 205 -3.53 -28.64 5.80
C ASP A 205 -3.91 -27.14 5.62
N VAL A 206 -3.26 -26.46 4.67
CA VAL A 206 -3.47 -25.05 4.38
C VAL A 206 -4.92 -24.71 4.03
N HIS A 207 -5.62 -25.60 3.33
CA HIS A 207 -7.00 -25.35 2.89
C HIS A 207 -8.00 -25.57 4.03
N GLU A 208 -7.80 -26.59 4.84
CA GLU A 208 -8.60 -26.87 6.05
C GLU A 208 -8.46 -25.71 7.04
N ILE A 209 -7.22 -25.22 7.29
CA ILE A 209 -6.96 -24.08 8.17
C ILE A 209 -7.64 -22.81 7.62
N THR A 210 -7.52 -22.56 6.30
CA THR A 210 -8.14 -21.39 5.68
C THR A 210 -9.66 -21.43 5.81
N ALA A 211 -10.28 -22.58 5.54
CA ALA A 211 -11.74 -22.75 5.62
C ALA A 211 -12.26 -22.54 7.05
N GLU A 212 -11.50 -22.98 8.06
CA GLU A 212 -11.89 -22.81 9.46
C GLU A 212 -11.76 -21.37 9.97
N LEU A 213 -10.63 -20.71 9.63
CA LEU A 213 -10.36 -19.35 10.12
C LEU A 213 -11.06 -18.26 9.31
N PHE A 214 -11.38 -18.55 8.04
CA PHE A 214 -12.00 -17.60 7.11
C PHE A 214 -13.24 -18.21 6.43
N PRO A 215 -14.29 -18.56 7.18
CA PRO A 215 -15.47 -19.25 6.65
C PRO A 215 -16.33 -18.36 5.73
N THR A 216 -16.15 -17.04 5.77
CA THR A 216 -16.93 -16.11 4.96
C THR A 216 -16.35 -16.00 3.56
N PRO A 217 -17.10 -16.34 2.50
CA PRO A 217 -16.65 -16.15 1.13
C PRO A 217 -16.66 -14.65 0.77
N TYR A 218 -15.56 -14.16 0.19
CA TYR A 218 -15.48 -12.81 -0.36
C TYR A 218 -15.55 -12.88 -1.88
N PRO A 219 -16.44 -12.10 -2.54
CA PRO A 219 -16.59 -12.13 -4.01
C PRO A 219 -15.28 -11.91 -4.77
N ILE A 220 -14.37 -11.09 -4.22
CA ILE A 220 -13.08 -10.81 -4.83
C ILE A 220 -12.23 -12.07 -5.03
N ILE A 221 -12.38 -13.11 -4.21
CA ILE A 221 -11.62 -14.37 -4.35
C ILE A 221 -11.92 -15.02 -5.72
N SER A 222 -13.20 -15.08 -6.09
CA SER A 222 -13.62 -15.64 -7.39
C SER A 222 -13.30 -14.70 -8.55
N ILE A 223 -13.54 -13.39 -8.40
CA ILE A 223 -13.29 -12.38 -9.42
C ILE A 223 -11.80 -12.32 -9.79
N SER A 224 -10.92 -12.44 -8.81
CA SER A 224 -9.47 -12.39 -9.00
C SER A 224 -8.83 -13.76 -9.31
N HIS A 225 -9.63 -14.80 -9.52
CA HIS A 225 -9.12 -16.19 -9.68
C HIS A 225 -8.14 -16.56 -8.56
N THR A 226 -8.49 -16.24 -7.32
CA THR A 226 -7.70 -16.48 -6.09
C THR A 226 -6.43 -15.65 -5.92
N GLU A 227 -6.14 -14.68 -6.78
CA GLU A 227 -5.04 -13.73 -6.57
C GLU A 227 -5.23 -12.98 -5.24
N TRP A 228 -6.47 -12.55 -4.94
CA TRP A 228 -6.89 -12.11 -3.61
C TRP A 228 -7.45 -13.29 -2.83
N SER A 229 -6.81 -13.70 -1.74
CA SER A 229 -7.30 -14.83 -0.94
C SER A 229 -6.73 -14.81 0.48
N PRO A 230 -7.50 -15.24 1.49
CA PRO A 230 -6.96 -15.47 2.83
C PRO A 230 -5.96 -16.63 2.89
N VAL A 231 -5.98 -17.56 1.91
CA VAL A 231 -5.05 -18.70 1.85
C VAL A 231 -3.59 -18.24 1.83
N HIS A 232 -3.31 -17.07 1.27
CA HIS A 232 -1.94 -16.55 1.20
C HIS A 232 -1.40 -16.20 2.58
N MET A 233 -2.22 -15.69 3.49
CA MET A 233 -1.84 -15.45 4.89
C MET A 233 -1.43 -16.75 5.58
N VAL A 234 -2.23 -17.80 5.42
CA VAL A 234 -1.96 -19.13 5.99
C VAL A 234 -0.66 -19.70 5.42
N ARG A 235 -0.47 -19.62 4.09
CA ARG A 235 0.78 -20.08 3.43
C ARG A 235 2.01 -19.36 3.95
N VAL A 236 1.98 -18.04 4.07
CA VAL A 236 3.10 -17.26 4.58
C VAL A 236 3.46 -17.66 6.01
N ILE A 237 2.47 -17.92 6.87
CA ILE A 237 2.70 -18.37 8.24
C ILE A 237 3.31 -19.78 8.29
N LEU A 238 2.82 -20.71 7.46
CA LEU A 238 3.30 -22.10 7.43
C LEU A 238 4.69 -22.23 6.81
N ASN A 239 5.04 -21.38 5.84
CA ASN A 239 6.32 -21.43 5.12
C ASN A 239 7.44 -20.67 5.84
N ARG A 240 7.43 -20.61 7.16
CA ARG A 240 8.45 -19.96 8.00
C ARG A 240 9.81 -20.66 8.04
N GLY A 241 10.05 -21.65 7.21
CA GLY A 241 11.31 -22.38 7.16
C GLY A 241 12.37 -21.72 6.27
#